data_300ff330d1cd8ed62d7fdfd87acdb4ca
#
_entry.id   300ff330d1cd8ed62d7fdfd87acdb4ca
#
_cell.length_a   1.000
_cell.length_b   1.000
_cell.length_c   1.000
_cell.angle_alpha   90.00
_cell.angle_beta   90.00
_cell.angle_gamma   90.00
#
_symmetry.space_group_name_H-M   'P 1'
#
loop_
_entity.id
_entity.type
_entity.pdbx_description
1 polymer ?
#
loop_
_entity_poly.entity_id
_entity_poly.type
_entity_poly.pdbx_seq_one_letter_code
_entity_poly.pdbx_strand_id
1 'polypeptide(L)'
;MMFTLHRAGPADVADIMLLETSTFGSDAWSPAMMLADVAQPHCYYLVATSERSSELRGYAGLLSPQGAPDADIQTIAVAPDARRHGLGRQLMLALLSEAELRGARRVFLEVRADNPAAQHLYDTLGFTSIGTRRGYYQPDNVDAIVMRLDLAHGAAQKAEAGSDD
;
A
#
# COMPACT_ATOMS: atom_id res chain seq x y z
N MET A 1 5.77 -0.22 20.24
CA MET A 1 5.75 1.11 19.58
C MET A 1 4.39 1.32 18.93
N MET A 2 3.76 2.42 19.21
CA MET A 2 2.44 2.74 18.68
C MET A 2 2.54 3.85 17.64
N PHE A 3 1.68 3.76 16.62
CA PHE A 3 1.71 4.69 15.49
C PHE A 3 0.36 5.34 15.30
N THR A 4 0.38 6.56 14.86
CA THR A 4 -0.80 7.31 14.42
C THR A 4 -0.75 7.43 12.91
N LEU A 5 -1.85 7.05 12.26
CA LEU A 5 -1.99 7.16 10.81
C LEU A 5 -2.86 8.36 10.47
N HIS A 6 -2.44 9.13 9.47
CA HIS A 6 -3.28 10.20 8.94
C HIS A 6 -3.10 10.31 7.43
N ARG A 7 -4.08 10.90 6.78
CA ARG A 7 -4.03 11.08 5.34
C ARG A 7 -2.94 12.06 4.95
N ALA A 8 -2.10 11.68 3.99
CA ALA A 8 -1.03 12.52 3.49
C ALA A 8 -1.57 13.59 2.54
N GLY A 9 -0.95 14.76 2.61
CA GLY A 9 -1.14 15.83 1.66
C GLY A 9 0.19 16.24 1.05
N PRO A 10 0.19 17.25 0.14
CA PRO A 10 1.41 17.71 -0.52
C PRO A 10 2.54 18.11 0.45
N ALA A 11 2.19 18.60 1.64
CA ALA A 11 3.18 18.98 2.65
C ALA A 11 3.98 17.80 3.19
N ASP A 12 3.46 16.58 3.05
CA ASP A 12 4.12 15.35 3.54
C ASP A 12 5.11 14.76 2.53
N VAL A 13 5.11 15.23 1.28
CA VAL A 13 5.87 14.61 0.19
C VAL A 13 7.37 14.62 0.45
N ALA A 14 7.91 15.70 1.03
CA ALA A 14 9.35 15.78 1.32
C ALA A 14 9.78 14.65 2.26
N ASP A 15 9.04 14.42 3.34
CA ASP A 15 9.35 13.35 4.30
C ASP A 15 9.09 11.96 3.70
N ILE A 16 8.04 11.82 2.93
CA ILE A 16 7.76 10.57 2.19
C ILE A 16 8.94 10.22 1.29
N MET A 17 9.46 11.21 0.55
CA MET A 17 10.56 10.99 -0.38
C MET A 17 11.87 10.59 0.29
N LEU A 18 12.13 11.05 1.51
CA LEU A 18 13.30 10.60 2.25
C LEU A 18 13.21 9.09 2.51
N LEU A 19 12.07 8.59 2.91
CA LEU A 19 11.87 7.17 3.16
C LEU A 19 11.80 6.38 1.85
N GLU A 20 11.13 6.91 0.83
CA GLU A 20 11.01 6.27 -0.48
C GLU A 20 12.40 6.04 -1.08
N THR A 21 13.23 7.08 -1.11
CA THR A 21 14.57 7.01 -1.70
C THR A 21 15.47 6.05 -0.93
N SER A 22 15.45 6.10 0.40
CA SER A 22 16.27 5.21 1.23
C SER A 22 15.83 3.76 1.16
N THR A 23 14.54 3.51 0.90
CA THR A 23 14.00 2.15 0.83
C THR A 23 14.18 1.52 -0.55
N PHE A 24 13.90 2.27 -1.61
CA PHE A 24 13.80 1.72 -2.96
C PHE A 24 14.97 2.07 -3.87
N GLY A 25 15.82 3.02 -3.48
CA GLY A 25 17.00 3.37 -4.27
C GLY A 25 16.64 3.73 -5.71
N SER A 26 17.16 2.96 -6.67
CA SER A 26 16.93 3.18 -8.10
C SER A 26 15.49 2.95 -8.54
N ASP A 27 14.70 2.23 -7.76
CA ASP A 27 13.28 1.99 -8.04
C ASP A 27 12.40 3.09 -7.47
N ALA A 28 12.96 4.03 -6.71
CA ALA A 28 12.19 5.08 -6.05
C ALA A 28 11.49 5.99 -7.07
N TRP A 29 10.28 6.41 -6.73
CA TRP A 29 9.58 7.43 -7.49
C TRP A 29 10.33 8.76 -7.40
N SER A 30 10.15 9.63 -8.41
CA SER A 30 10.65 10.99 -8.33
C SER A 30 9.76 11.84 -7.41
N PRO A 31 10.30 12.94 -6.84
CA PRO A 31 9.47 13.85 -6.06
C PRO A 31 8.25 14.39 -6.83
N ALA A 32 8.42 14.67 -8.13
CA ALA A 32 7.33 15.17 -8.96
C ALA A 32 6.24 14.12 -9.16
N MET A 33 6.61 12.86 -9.36
CA MET A 33 5.65 11.76 -9.47
C MET A 33 4.90 11.56 -8.17
N MET A 34 5.61 11.59 -7.05
CA MET A 34 5.00 11.41 -5.73
C MET A 34 4.01 12.54 -5.43
N LEU A 35 4.40 13.78 -5.71
CA LEU A 35 3.52 14.93 -5.49
C LEU A 35 2.25 14.83 -6.32
N ALA A 36 2.39 14.47 -7.59
CA ALA A 36 1.24 14.32 -8.50
C ALA A 36 0.29 13.24 -8.00
N ASP A 37 0.84 12.13 -7.52
CA ASP A 37 0.04 10.98 -7.06
C ASP A 37 -0.68 11.31 -5.74
N VAL A 38 0.02 11.90 -4.80
CA VAL A 38 -0.56 12.29 -3.51
C VAL A 38 -1.70 13.30 -3.69
N ALA A 39 -1.58 14.20 -4.67
CA ALA A 39 -2.58 15.23 -4.95
C ALA A 39 -3.77 14.73 -5.77
N GLN A 40 -3.67 13.54 -6.36
CA GLN A 40 -4.70 13.02 -7.25
C GLN A 40 -5.92 12.52 -6.46
N PRO A 41 -7.17 12.88 -6.86
CA PRO A 41 -8.36 12.47 -6.10
C PRO A 41 -8.62 10.96 -6.13
N HIS A 42 -8.10 10.23 -7.12
CA HIS A 42 -8.23 8.77 -7.18
C HIS A 42 -7.25 8.06 -6.26
N CYS A 43 -6.31 8.78 -5.68
CA CYS A 43 -5.31 8.23 -4.79
C CYS A 43 -5.60 8.56 -3.33
N TYR A 44 -5.14 7.69 -2.46
CA TYR A 44 -5.28 7.83 -1.02
C TYR A 44 -3.95 7.43 -0.38
N TYR A 45 -3.22 8.41 0.11
CA TYR A 45 -1.94 8.17 0.77
C TYR A 45 -2.06 8.37 2.27
N LEU A 46 -1.40 7.49 3.02
CA LEU A 46 -1.32 7.55 4.47
C LEU A 46 0.13 7.74 4.89
N VAL A 47 0.31 8.52 5.93
CA VAL A 47 1.58 8.61 6.64
C VAL A 47 1.38 8.16 8.07
N ALA A 48 2.41 7.52 8.62
CA ALA A 48 2.40 7.01 9.98
C ALA A 48 3.52 7.69 10.77
N THR A 49 3.17 8.21 11.93
CA THR A 49 4.13 8.80 12.86
C THR A 49 4.09 8.03 14.16
N SER A 50 5.21 8.01 14.89
CA SER A 50 5.26 7.46 16.24
C SER A 50 4.55 8.40 17.20
N GLU A 51 3.89 7.87 18.23
CA GLU A 51 3.25 8.69 19.25
C GLU A 51 4.24 9.58 20.03
N ARG A 52 5.51 9.19 20.03
CA ARG A 52 6.57 9.91 20.74
C ARG A 52 7.29 10.94 19.91
N SER A 53 7.01 10.99 18.60
CA SER A 53 7.72 11.85 17.66
C SER A 53 6.81 12.16 16.50
N SER A 54 6.96 13.37 15.94
CA SER A 54 6.27 13.74 14.71
C SER A 54 7.00 13.20 13.46
N GLU A 55 8.09 12.46 13.67
CA GLU A 55 8.87 11.91 12.57
C GLU A 55 8.10 10.81 11.83
N LEU A 56 8.15 10.85 10.51
CA LEU A 56 7.48 9.88 9.66
C LEU A 56 8.16 8.51 9.79
N ARG A 57 7.37 7.50 10.16
CA ARG A 57 7.86 6.13 10.33
C ARG A 57 7.44 5.18 9.21
N GLY A 58 6.46 5.58 8.43
CA GLY A 58 6.00 4.79 7.31
C GLY A 58 4.99 5.56 6.48
N TYR A 59 4.75 5.07 5.28
CA TYR A 59 3.71 5.60 4.41
C TYR A 59 3.24 4.51 3.45
N ALA A 60 2.06 4.71 2.89
CA ALA A 60 1.51 3.82 1.88
C ALA A 60 0.55 4.58 0.98
N GLY A 61 0.45 4.14 -0.26
CA GLY A 61 -0.41 4.77 -1.26
C GLY A 61 -1.31 3.79 -1.97
N LEU A 62 -2.56 4.17 -2.14
CA LEU A 62 -3.60 3.42 -2.82
C LEU A 62 -4.08 4.23 -4.03
N LEU A 63 -4.25 3.56 -5.16
CA LEU A 63 -4.98 4.10 -6.30
C LEU A 63 -6.31 3.37 -6.39
N SER A 64 -7.41 4.07 -6.13
CA SER A 64 -8.74 3.46 -6.13
C SER A 64 -9.78 4.48 -6.57
N PRO A 65 -10.05 4.58 -7.88
CA PRO A 65 -11.11 5.47 -8.36
C PRO A 65 -12.46 5.08 -7.79
N GLN A 66 -13.29 6.06 -7.45
CA GLN A 66 -14.61 5.81 -6.90
C GLN A 66 -15.46 4.98 -7.88
N GLY A 67 -16.00 3.88 -7.39
CA GLY A 67 -16.86 3.00 -8.16
C GLY A 67 -16.13 2.03 -9.07
N ALA A 68 -14.81 2.14 -9.22
CA ALA A 68 -14.04 1.20 -10.03
C ALA A 68 -13.84 -0.13 -9.28
N PRO A 69 -13.95 -1.27 -9.98
CA PRO A 69 -13.81 -2.57 -9.32
C PRO A 69 -12.39 -2.93 -8.94
N ASP A 70 -11.40 -2.31 -9.55
CA ASP A 70 -9.98 -2.61 -9.33
C ASP A 70 -9.27 -1.46 -8.66
N ALA A 71 -8.42 -1.78 -7.69
CA ALA A 71 -7.57 -0.84 -7.00
C ALA A 71 -6.13 -1.36 -7.00
N ASP A 72 -5.16 -0.48 -6.78
CA ASP A 72 -3.75 -0.83 -6.76
C ASP A 72 -3.07 -0.24 -5.54
N ILE A 73 -2.23 -1.04 -4.90
CA ILE A 73 -1.28 -0.53 -3.92
C ILE A 73 -0.11 0.03 -4.72
N GLN A 74 0.06 1.34 -4.65
CA GLN A 74 1.08 2.05 -5.43
C GLN A 74 2.46 1.90 -4.82
N THR A 75 2.55 2.04 -3.49
CA THR A 75 3.81 1.96 -2.76
C THR A 75 3.53 1.79 -1.28
N ILE A 76 4.47 1.19 -0.57
CA ILE A 76 4.44 1.08 0.89
C ILE A 76 5.87 0.96 1.40
N ALA A 77 6.19 1.70 2.44
CA ALA A 77 7.49 1.62 3.08
C ALA A 77 7.37 1.89 4.57
N VAL A 78 8.20 1.17 5.33
CA VAL A 78 8.30 1.31 6.79
C VAL A 78 9.76 1.55 7.13
N ALA A 79 10.02 2.57 7.95
CA ALA A 79 11.39 2.89 8.38
C ALA A 79 12.01 1.69 9.11
N PRO A 80 13.33 1.46 8.94
CA PRO A 80 13.96 0.27 9.52
C PRO A 80 13.75 0.09 11.03
N ASP A 81 13.77 1.18 11.79
CA ASP A 81 13.58 1.13 13.24
C ASP A 81 12.11 0.94 13.65
N ALA A 82 11.19 1.08 12.72
CA ALA A 82 9.76 0.86 12.95
C ALA A 82 9.29 -0.51 12.46
N ARG A 83 10.16 -1.30 11.85
CA ARG A 83 9.81 -2.64 11.37
C ARG A 83 9.59 -3.60 12.52
N ARG A 84 8.83 -4.67 12.26
CA ARG A 84 8.48 -5.72 13.23
C ARG A 84 7.55 -5.23 14.35
N HIS A 85 6.89 -4.09 14.16
CA HIS A 85 5.88 -3.56 15.09
C HIS A 85 4.48 -3.59 14.48
N GLY A 86 4.31 -4.28 13.36
CA GLY A 86 3.01 -4.40 12.71
C GLY A 86 2.57 -3.19 11.91
N LEU A 87 3.45 -2.20 11.68
CA LEU A 87 3.08 -0.99 10.97
C LEU A 87 2.72 -1.25 9.50
N GLY A 88 3.48 -2.09 8.81
CA GLY A 88 3.17 -2.46 7.42
C GLY A 88 1.78 -3.06 7.30
N ARG A 89 1.42 -3.95 8.20
CA ARG A 89 0.09 -4.56 8.25
C ARG A 89 -0.98 -3.52 8.55
N GLN A 90 -0.72 -2.62 9.50
CA GLN A 90 -1.65 -1.55 9.87
C GLN A 90 -1.92 -0.62 8.68
N LEU A 91 -0.88 -0.24 7.95
CA LEU A 91 -1.00 0.58 6.74
C LEU A 91 -1.82 -0.16 5.67
N MET A 92 -1.50 -1.41 5.40
CA MET A 92 -2.22 -2.20 4.40
C MET A 92 -3.69 -2.36 4.75
N LEU A 93 -4.01 -2.67 6.00
CA LEU A 93 -5.40 -2.81 6.43
C LEU A 93 -6.19 -1.51 6.24
N ALA A 94 -5.57 -0.38 6.53
CA ALA A 94 -6.21 0.92 6.31
C ALA A 94 -6.46 1.21 4.83
N LEU A 95 -5.49 0.89 3.96
CA LEU A 95 -5.68 1.05 2.51
C LEU A 95 -6.77 0.12 1.97
N LEU A 96 -6.80 -1.13 2.43
CA LEU A 96 -7.82 -2.09 1.99
C LEU A 96 -9.21 -1.65 2.42
N SER A 97 -9.33 -1.09 3.62
CA SER A 97 -10.59 -0.53 4.10
C SER A 97 -11.06 0.62 3.21
N GLU A 98 -10.15 1.52 2.84
CA GLU A 98 -10.49 2.63 1.95
C GLU A 98 -10.88 2.16 0.56
N ALA A 99 -10.17 1.17 0.02
CA ALA A 99 -10.50 0.58 -1.28
C ALA A 99 -11.93 0.01 -1.27
N GLU A 100 -12.28 -0.69 -0.21
CA GLU A 100 -13.63 -1.24 -0.05
C GLU A 100 -14.69 -0.14 0.02
N LEU A 101 -14.43 0.92 0.76
CA LEU A 101 -15.33 2.08 0.83
C LEU A 101 -15.53 2.73 -0.53
N ARG A 102 -14.54 2.70 -1.40
CA ARG A 102 -14.62 3.27 -2.75
C ARG A 102 -15.27 2.33 -3.77
N GLY A 103 -15.61 1.13 -3.35
CA GLY A 103 -16.30 0.16 -4.20
C GLY A 103 -15.40 -0.84 -4.91
N ALA A 104 -14.11 -0.87 -4.59
CA ALA A 104 -13.20 -1.83 -5.18
C ALA A 104 -13.55 -3.26 -4.76
N ARG A 105 -13.38 -4.19 -5.69
CA ARG A 105 -13.60 -5.63 -5.46
C ARG A 105 -12.29 -6.41 -5.46
N ARG A 106 -11.28 -5.87 -6.10
CA ARG A 106 -9.96 -6.51 -6.22
C ARG A 106 -8.90 -5.46 -5.98
N VAL A 107 -7.85 -5.87 -5.28
CA VAL A 107 -6.68 -5.03 -5.07
C VAL A 107 -5.46 -5.76 -5.60
N PHE A 108 -4.67 -5.04 -6.39
CA PHE A 108 -3.46 -5.56 -7.02
C PHE A 108 -2.24 -4.87 -6.41
N LEU A 109 -1.13 -5.58 -6.41
CA LEU A 109 0.18 -5.01 -6.09
C LEU A 109 1.26 -5.75 -6.84
N GLU A 110 2.42 -5.11 -6.93
CA GLU A 110 3.63 -5.73 -7.45
C GLU A 110 4.69 -5.69 -6.34
N VAL A 111 5.40 -6.78 -6.16
CA VAL A 111 6.44 -6.91 -5.15
C VAL A 111 7.68 -7.55 -5.76
N ARG A 112 8.86 -7.07 -5.36
CA ARG A 112 10.12 -7.65 -5.84
C ARG A 112 10.20 -9.12 -5.41
N ALA A 113 10.64 -9.96 -6.36
CA ALA A 113 10.82 -11.39 -6.11
C ALA A 113 11.88 -11.67 -5.03
N ASP A 114 12.80 -10.71 -4.81
CA ASP A 114 13.85 -10.82 -3.80
C ASP A 114 13.45 -10.20 -2.44
N ASN A 115 12.18 -9.91 -2.23
CA ASN A 115 11.66 -9.36 -0.97
C ASN A 115 10.68 -10.34 -0.31
N PRO A 116 11.18 -11.41 0.33
CA PRO A 116 10.29 -12.42 0.92
C PRO A 116 9.50 -11.90 2.12
N ALA A 117 10.03 -10.93 2.86
CA ALA A 117 9.31 -10.36 4.01
C ALA A 117 8.02 -9.65 3.57
N ALA A 118 8.09 -8.85 2.50
CA ALA A 118 6.91 -8.19 1.96
C ALA A 118 5.92 -9.22 1.39
N GLN A 119 6.42 -10.20 0.65
CA GLN A 119 5.57 -11.26 0.10
C GLN A 119 4.83 -12.00 1.21
N HIS A 120 5.51 -12.28 2.32
CA HIS A 120 4.90 -12.95 3.47
C HIS A 120 3.79 -12.09 4.09
N LEU A 121 4.03 -10.78 4.25
CA LEU A 121 3.01 -9.87 4.74
C LEU A 121 1.75 -9.92 3.87
N TYR A 122 1.92 -9.81 2.57
CA TYR A 122 0.79 -9.81 1.64
C TYR A 122 0.07 -11.16 1.63
N ASP A 123 0.81 -12.25 1.70
CA ASP A 123 0.24 -13.59 1.81
C ASP A 123 -0.63 -13.72 3.07
N THR A 124 -0.16 -13.22 4.21
CA THR A 124 -0.95 -13.26 5.45
C THR A 124 -2.22 -12.39 5.39
N LEU A 125 -2.26 -11.42 4.49
CA LEU A 125 -3.45 -10.58 4.27
C LEU A 125 -4.43 -11.20 3.27
N GLY A 126 -4.06 -12.32 2.65
CA GLY A 126 -4.91 -13.03 1.70
C GLY A 126 -4.60 -12.78 0.23
N PHE A 127 -3.53 -12.04 -0.07
CA PHE A 127 -3.10 -11.88 -1.45
C PHE A 127 -2.55 -13.18 -2.01
N THR A 128 -2.81 -13.44 -3.28
CA THR A 128 -2.27 -14.59 -4.00
C THR A 128 -1.48 -14.12 -5.20
N SER A 129 -0.42 -14.86 -5.55
CA SER A 129 0.36 -14.59 -6.74
C SER A 129 -0.45 -14.96 -7.99
N ILE A 130 -0.54 -14.05 -8.94
CA ILE A 130 -1.26 -14.27 -10.19
C ILE A 130 -0.36 -14.18 -11.42
N GLY A 131 0.89 -13.80 -11.27
CA GLY A 131 1.81 -13.69 -12.38
C GLY A 131 3.16 -13.15 -11.98
N THR A 132 4.07 -13.14 -12.95
CA THR A 132 5.42 -12.63 -12.78
C THR A 132 5.76 -11.74 -13.94
N ARG A 133 6.29 -10.55 -13.67
CA ARG A 133 6.85 -9.65 -14.68
C ARG A 133 8.36 -9.78 -14.64
N ARG A 134 8.92 -10.48 -15.63
CA ARG A 134 10.35 -10.77 -15.65
C ARG A 134 11.17 -9.51 -15.88
N GLY A 135 12.23 -9.35 -15.07
CA GLY A 135 13.16 -8.24 -15.19
C GLY A 135 12.53 -6.87 -15.02
N TYR A 136 11.42 -6.77 -14.32
CA TYR A 136 10.63 -5.55 -14.17
C TYR A 136 11.42 -4.45 -13.45
N TYR A 137 12.15 -4.81 -12.40
CA TYR A 137 12.95 -3.86 -11.63
C TYR A 137 14.35 -3.75 -12.21
N GLN A 138 14.67 -2.59 -12.76
CA GLN A 138 15.96 -2.29 -13.37
C GLN A 138 16.68 -1.22 -12.55
N PRO A 139 18.01 -1.20 -12.52
CA PRO A 139 18.96 -2.01 -13.29
C PRO A 139 19.24 -3.41 -12.73
N ASP A 140 18.66 -3.78 -11.59
CA ASP A 140 18.97 -5.03 -10.88
C ASP A 140 18.49 -6.28 -11.62
N ASN A 141 17.61 -6.11 -12.59
CA ASN A 141 16.99 -7.18 -13.37
C ASN A 141 16.24 -8.18 -12.46
N VAL A 142 15.50 -7.67 -11.49
CA VAL A 142 14.73 -8.48 -10.56
C VAL A 142 13.28 -8.56 -11.04
N ASP A 143 12.70 -9.75 -10.94
CA ASP A 143 11.32 -9.98 -11.33
C ASP A 143 10.35 -9.32 -10.33
N ALA A 144 9.19 -8.90 -10.83
CA ALA A 144 8.07 -8.50 -9.99
C ALA A 144 7.07 -9.64 -9.90
N ILE A 145 6.62 -9.94 -8.70
CA ILE A 145 5.51 -10.85 -8.50
C ILE A 145 4.25 -9.98 -8.41
N VAL A 146 3.27 -10.28 -9.26
CA VAL A 146 1.98 -9.60 -9.24
C VAL A 146 1.06 -10.38 -8.34
N MET A 147 0.46 -9.70 -7.36
CA MET A 147 -0.43 -10.33 -6.40
C MET A 147 -1.80 -9.66 -6.42
N ARG A 148 -2.81 -10.42 -6.07
CA ARG A 148 -4.20 -9.95 -6.04
C ARG A 148 -4.89 -10.40 -4.78
N LEU A 149 -5.69 -9.49 -4.22
CA LEU A 149 -6.62 -9.79 -3.15
C LEU A 149 -8.04 -9.53 -3.65
N ASP A 150 -8.91 -10.51 -3.50
CA ASP A 150 -10.33 -10.32 -3.72
C ASP A 150 -10.92 -9.85 -2.38
N LEU A 151 -11.52 -8.66 -2.39
CA LEU A 151 -12.07 -8.09 -1.17
C LEU A 151 -13.34 -8.81 -0.76
N ALA A 152 -13.54 -8.92 0.55
CA ALA A 152 -14.72 -9.58 1.13
C ALA A 152 -16.01 -8.79 0.91
N HIS A 153 -15.99 -7.76 0.07
CA HIS A 153 -17.11 -6.89 -0.21
C HIS A 153 -18.35 -7.70 -0.61
N GLY A 154 -18.18 -8.66 -1.54
CA GLY A 154 -19.28 -9.55 -1.93
C GLY A 154 -19.75 -10.44 -0.80
N ALA A 155 -18.84 -10.91 0.05
CA ALA A 155 -19.18 -11.73 1.21
C ALA A 155 -19.88 -10.90 2.28
N ALA A 156 -19.43 -9.66 2.50
CA ALA A 156 -20.07 -8.74 3.42
C ALA A 156 -21.51 -8.40 2.96
N GLN A 157 -21.67 -8.16 1.68
CA GLN A 157 -23.00 -7.92 1.10
C GLN A 157 -23.91 -9.13 1.23
N LYS A 158 -23.38 -10.33 1.03
CA LYS A 158 -24.14 -11.56 1.23
C LYS A 158 -24.54 -11.76 2.67
N ALA A 159 -23.67 -11.42 3.61
CA ALA A 159 -23.99 -11.49 5.03
C ALA A 159 -25.09 -10.50 5.40
N GLU A 160 -25.04 -9.28 4.85
CA GLU A 160 -26.10 -8.30 5.03
C GLU A 160 -27.41 -8.75 4.43
N ALA A 161 -27.37 -9.29 3.22
CA ALA A 161 -28.57 -9.85 2.58
C ALA A 161 -29.15 -11.02 3.37
N GLY A 162 -28.28 -11.85 3.94
CA GLY A 162 -28.68 -12.95 4.81
C GLY A 162 -29.30 -12.48 6.11
N SER A 163 -28.87 -11.33 6.63
CA SER A 163 -29.45 -10.77 7.85
C SER A 163 -30.80 -10.10 7.61
N ASP A 164 -31.09 -9.74 6.39
CA ASP A 164 -32.37 -9.14 6.00
C ASP A 164 -33.44 -10.19 5.74
N ASP A 165 -33.05 -11.43 5.66
CA ASP A 165 -33.95 -12.56 5.51
C ASP A 165 -34.51 -12.99 6.88
#